data_c91221d81514fd9d9bcf1a7d8d2cef01
#
_entry.id   c91221d81514fd9d9bcf1a7d8d2cef01
#
_cell.length_a   1.000
_cell.length_b   1.000
_cell.length_c   1.000
_cell.angle_alpha   90.00
_cell.angle_beta   90.00
_cell.angle_gamma   90.00
#
_symmetry.space_group_name_H-M   'P 1'
#
loop_
_entity.id
_entity.type
_entity.pdbx_description
1 polymer ?
#
loop_
_entity_poly.entity_id
_entity_poly.type
_entity_poly.pdbx_seq_one_letter_code
_entity_poly.pdbx_strand_id
1 'polypeptide(L)'
;FLNIFKNFKKTKRIPKIDLHVHTKYTDGKNTVQEIADAACKKKIDTILFSEHSRKTSGKWFNNFAHDIEKAKKKIKNKCQLLIGTEVKVLNYKGALDINPKIKRKCDLIMASVHRFPGEKGKIMHNTNNIKKKEAIEIEYELLIAAIKNSEADIIGHPFGMAIKRFNTYPKWSLFKEIRAKE
;
A
#
# COMPACT_ATOMS: atom_id res chain seq x y z
N PHE A 1 12.87 6.16 -3.30
CA PHE A 1 12.32 6.60 -1.99
C PHE A 1 13.06 7.81 -1.44
N LEU A 2 14.38 7.78 -1.41
CA LEU A 2 15.24 8.86 -0.89
C LEU A 2 15.04 10.22 -1.60
N ASN A 3 14.57 10.24 -2.86
CA ASN A 3 14.37 11.49 -3.61
C ASN A 3 13.15 12.31 -3.14
N ILE A 4 12.13 11.67 -2.56
CA ILE A 4 10.94 12.37 -2.03
C ILE A 4 11.34 13.28 -0.87
N PHE A 5 12.32 12.86 -0.05
CA PHE A 5 12.80 13.58 1.11
C PHE A 5 14.09 14.40 0.91
N LYS A 6 14.76 14.29 -0.25
CA LYS A 6 15.98 15.07 -0.53
C LYS A 6 15.76 16.59 -0.39
N ASN A 7 14.60 17.06 -0.79
CA ASN A 7 14.26 18.48 -0.69
C ASN A 7 13.87 18.92 0.73
N PHE A 8 13.48 18.00 1.62
CA PHE A 8 13.11 18.34 3.01
C PHE A 8 14.27 18.97 3.77
N LYS A 9 15.48 18.39 3.70
CA LYS A 9 16.68 18.95 4.37
C LYS A 9 17.03 20.34 3.85
N LYS A 10 16.79 20.61 2.54
CA LYS A 10 17.15 21.87 1.88
C LYS A 10 16.10 22.98 2.08
N THR A 11 14.82 22.65 2.07
CA THR A 11 13.72 23.63 2.10
C THR A 11 13.02 23.75 3.42
N LYS A 12 13.25 22.83 4.38
CA LYS A 12 12.52 22.68 5.66
C LYS A 12 10.99 22.58 5.49
N ARG A 13 10.51 22.37 4.25
CA ARG A 13 9.10 22.19 3.94
C ARG A 13 8.74 20.70 3.97
N ILE A 14 7.75 20.32 4.75
CA ILE A 14 7.18 18.98 4.72
C ILE A 14 6.50 18.78 3.36
N PRO A 15 6.93 17.80 2.54
CA PRO A 15 6.28 17.53 1.26
C PRO A 15 4.86 17.02 1.48
N LYS A 16 3.92 17.47 0.63
CA LYS A 16 2.56 16.94 0.60
C LYS A 16 2.58 15.67 -0.25
N ILE A 17 2.46 14.52 0.38
CA ILE A 17 2.50 13.22 -0.29
C ILE A 17 1.22 12.43 -0.02
N ASP A 18 0.78 11.66 -1.03
CA ASP A 18 -0.28 10.68 -0.90
C ASP A 18 0.21 9.38 -1.54
N LEU A 19 0.51 8.40 -0.69
CA LEU A 19 1.09 7.13 -1.11
C LEU A 19 0.08 5.98 -1.19
N HIS A 20 -1.23 6.27 -1.02
CA HIS A 20 -2.25 5.24 -1.04
C HIS A 20 -3.47 5.67 -1.86
N VAL A 21 -3.36 5.54 -3.17
CA VAL A 21 -4.40 6.01 -4.10
C VAL A 21 -4.78 4.89 -5.07
N HIS A 22 -6.11 4.66 -5.20
CA HIS A 22 -6.69 3.70 -6.14
C HIS A 22 -7.47 4.42 -7.24
N THR A 23 -7.50 3.82 -8.42
CA THR A 23 -8.22 4.32 -9.60
C THR A 23 -9.29 3.34 -10.05
N LYS A 24 -9.98 3.67 -11.15
CA LYS A 24 -10.95 2.76 -11.81
C LYS A 24 -10.36 1.44 -12.30
N TYR A 25 -9.04 1.26 -12.25
CA TYR A 25 -8.40 -0.02 -12.56
C TYR A 25 -8.69 -1.09 -11.52
N THR A 26 -8.96 -0.70 -10.27
CA THR A 26 -9.40 -1.62 -9.21
C THR A 26 -10.70 -1.13 -8.55
N ASP A 27 -10.65 -0.47 -7.42
CA ASP A 27 -11.83 -0.09 -6.64
C ASP A 27 -11.97 1.42 -6.39
N GLY A 28 -11.09 2.22 -6.98
CA GLY A 28 -11.21 3.67 -7.00
C GLY A 28 -12.29 4.16 -7.98
N LYS A 29 -12.73 5.41 -7.81
CA LYS A 29 -13.81 6.01 -8.59
C LYS A 29 -13.33 6.84 -9.79
N ASN A 30 -12.08 7.30 -9.74
CA ASN A 30 -11.52 8.24 -10.71
C ASN A 30 -10.47 7.59 -11.60
N THR A 31 -10.26 8.17 -12.75
CA THR A 31 -9.16 7.81 -13.66
C THR A 31 -7.82 8.34 -13.14
N VAL A 32 -6.72 7.80 -13.65
CA VAL A 32 -5.37 8.30 -13.37
C VAL A 32 -5.27 9.80 -13.66
N GLN A 33 -5.82 10.26 -14.80
CA GLN A 33 -5.73 11.67 -15.19
C GLN A 33 -6.52 12.60 -14.27
N GLU A 34 -7.74 12.22 -13.87
CA GLU A 34 -8.56 13.02 -12.94
C GLU A 34 -7.86 13.18 -11.59
N ILE A 35 -7.21 12.12 -11.10
CA ILE A 35 -6.45 12.16 -9.84
C ILE A 35 -5.21 13.05 -9.99
N ALA A 36 -4.47 12.92 -11.10
CA ALA A 36 -3.30 13.74 -11.37
C ALA A 36 -3.64 15.24 -11.47
N ASP A 37 -4.75 15.58 -12.14
CA ASP A 37 -5.23 16.96 -12.26
C ASP A 37 -5.65 17.52 -10.88
N ALA A 38 -6.34 16.70 -10.05
CA ALA A 38 -6.72 17.05 -8.69
C ALA A 38 -5.49 17.27 -7.79
N ALA A 39 -4.47 16.42 -7.92
CA ALA A 39 -3.20 16.56 -7.20
C ALA A 39 -2.50 17.89 -7.51
N CYS A 40 -2.41 18.23 -8.79
CA CYS A 40 -1.84 19.50 -9.21
C CYS A 40 -2.61 20.69 -8.64
N LYS A 41 -3.95 20.65 -8.70
CA LYS A 41 -4.83 21.69 -8.12
C LYS A 41 -4.63 21.85 -6.61
N LYS A 42 -4.45 20.74 -5.88
CA LYS A 42 -4.22 20.71 -4.44
C LYS A 42 -2.75 20.94 -4.05
N LYS A 43 -1.87 21.14 -5.02
CA LYS A 43 -0.42 21.29 -4.81
C LYS A 43 0.17 20.12 -4.01
N ILE A 44 -0.20 18.90 -4.36
CA ILE A 44 0.42 17.66 -3.85
C ILE A 44 1.73 17.46 -4.59
N ASP A 45 2.80 17.19 -3.86
CA ASP A 45 4.15 17.04 -4.43
C ASP A 45 4.33 15.64 -5.05
N THR A 46 3.77 14.60 -4.43
CA THR A 46 3.93 13.21 -4.88
C THR A 46 2.68 12.39 -4.64
N ILE A 47 2.30 11.58 -5.63
CA ILE A 47 1.27 10.54 -5.53
C ILE A 47 1.87 9.19 -5.90
N LEU A 48 1.59 8.17 -5.11
CA LEU A 48 1.75 6.77 -5.47
C LEU A 48 0.38 6.19 -5.84
N PHE A 49 0.21 5.80 -7.08
CA PHE A 49 -0.94 4.99 -7.49
C PHE A 49 -0.68 3.55 -7.07
N SER A 50 -1.37 3.08 -6.03
CA SER A 50 -1.13 1.81 -5.35
C SER A 50 -2.22 0.77 -5.61
N GLU A 51 -2.49 0.48 -6.88
CA GLU A 51 -3.58 -0.42 -7.28
C GLU A 51 -3.50 -1.81 -6.64
N HIS A 52 -4.64 -2.37 -6.29
CA HIS A 52 -4.71 -3.75 -5.82
C HIS A 52 -4.22 -4.74 -6.86
N SER A 53 -3.17 -5.49 -6.58
CA SER A 53 -2.76 -6.58 -7.43
C SER A 53 -2.57 -7.89 -6.68
N ARG A 54 -2.49 -8.98 -7.45
CA ARG A 54 -2.29 -10.33 -6.95
C ARG A 54 -1.27 -11.04 -7.83
N LYS A 55 -0.79 -12.19 -7.38
CA LYS A 55 0.10 -13.06 -8.15
C LYS A 55 -0.48 -13.41 -9.54
N THR A 56 -1.81 -13.51 -9.64
CA THR A 56 -2.53 -13.80 -10.88
C THR A 56 -2.89 -12.58 -11.71
N SER A 57 -2.72 -11.36 -11.18
CA SER A 57 -2.98 -10.11 -11.92
C SER A 57 -1.94 -9.91 -13.02
N GLY A 58 -2.33 -9.29 -14.13
CA GLY A 58 -1.34 -9.08 -15.18
C GLY A 58 -1.76 -8.11 -16.27
N LYS A 59 -2.79 -8.43 -17.05
CA LYS A 59 -3.07 -7.74 -18.33
C LYS A 59 -3.35 -6.25 -18.19
N TRP A 60 -4.15 -5.84 -17.22
CA TRP A 60 -4.58 -4.45 -17.04
C TRP A 60 -3.44 -3.53 -16.56
N PHE A 61 -2.44 -4.06 -15.85
CA PHE A 61 -1.38 -3.26 -15.24
C PHE A 61 -0.54 -2.49 -16.26
N ASN A 62 -0.38 -3.02 -17.49
CA ASN A 62 0.34 -2.32 -18.55
C ASN A 62 -0.39 -1.04 -18.98
N ASN A 63 -1.72 -1.11 -19.13
CA ASN A 63 -2.55 0.04 -19.48
C ASN A 63 -2.53 1.08 -18.34
N PHE A 64 -2.62 0.62 -17.11
CA PHE A 64 -2.50 1.47 -15.93
C PHE A 64 -1.16 2.23 -15.90
N ALA A 65 -0.04 1.53 -16.04
CA ALA A 65 1.28 2.15 -16.07
C ALA A 65 1.41 3.15 -17.25
N HIS A 66 0.87 2.79 -18.43
CA HIS A 66 0.86 3.66 -19.59
C HIS A 66 0.03 4.94 -19.34
N ASP A 67 -1.12 4.84 -18.69
CA ASP A 67 -1.94 6.00 -18.35
C ASP A 67 -1.24 6.93 -17.35
N ILE A 68 -0.45 6.39 -16.41
CA ILE A 68 0.38 7.22 -15.53
C ILE A 68 1.44 7.97 -16.34
N GLU A 69 2.13 7.31 -17.29
CA GLU A 69 3.12 7.97 -18.13
C GLU A 69 2.50 9.06 -19.03
N LYS A 70 1.29 8.85 -19.53
CA LYS A 70 0.54 9.90 -20.25
C LYS A 70 0.20 11.08 -19.31
N ALA A 71 -0.26 10.79 -18.11
CA ALA A 71 -0.60 11.81 -17.14
C ALA A 71 0.63 12.64 -16.74
N LYS A 72 1.79 12.01 -16.50
CA LYS A 72 3.07 12.72 -16.23
C LYS A 72 3.35 13.79 -17.29
N LYS A 73 3.25 13.42 -18.59
CA LYS A 73 3.47 14.35 -19.71
C LYS A 73 2.47 15.51 -19.69
N LYS A 74 1.18 15.21 -19.46
CA LYS A 74 0.10 16.20 -19.49
C LYS A 74 0.21 17.22 -18.36
N ILE A 75 0.54 16.79 -17.12
CA ILE A 75 0.70 17.69 -16.00
C ILE A 75 2.06 18.40 -15.96
N LYS A 76 2.95 18.15 -16.95
CA LYS A 76 4.28 18.77 -17.07
C LYS A 76 5.08 18.68 -15.75
N ASN A 77 5.07 17.52 -15.12
CA ASN A 77 5.78 17.22 -13.86
C ASN A 77 5.46 18.15 -12.67
N LYS A 78 4.27 18.78 -12.64
CA LYS A 78 3.84 19.60 -11.52
C LYS A 78 3.60 18.81 -10.23
N CYS A 79 3.42 17.49 -10.33
CA CYS A 79 3.32 16.52 -9.27
C CYS A 79 4.12 15.29 -9.69
N GLN A 80 4.87 14.68 -8.78
CA GLN A 80 5.52 13.41 -9.04
C GLN A 80 4.47 12.30 -8.98
N LEU A 81 4.29 11.57 -10.07
CA LEU A 81 3.40 10.40 -10.14
C LEU A 81 4.25 9.14 -10.11
N LEU A 82 3.99 8.26 -9.16
CA LEU A 82 4.68 6.99 -8.99
C LEU A 82 3.75 5.82 -9.32
N ILE A 83 4.31 4.79 -9.96
CA ILE A 83 3.64 3.53 -10.24
C ILE A 83 3.85 2.62 -9.04
N GLY A 84 2.79 2.12 -8.44
CA GLY A 84 2.88 1.20 -7.34
C GLY A 84 1.81 0.13 -7.37
N THR A 85 1.86 -0.71 -6.38
CA THR A 85 0.84 -1.74 -6.16
C THR A 85 0.66 -1.98 -4.68
N GLU A 86 -0.60 -2.18 -4.27
CA GLU A 86 -0.94 -2.67 -2.95
C GLU A 86 -1.21 -4.18 -3.03
N VAL A 87 -0.44 -4.94 -2.28
CA VAL A 87 -0.49 -6.40 -2.26
C VAL A 87 -0.76 -6.94 -0.87
N LYS A 88 -1.33 -8.14 -0.81
CA LYS A 88 -1.64 -8.80 0.46
C LYS A 88 -0.42 -9.46 1.07
N VAL A 89 -0.30 -9.33 2.39
CA VAL A 89 0.53 -10.23 3.20
C VAL A 89 -0.19 -11.57 3.29
N LEU A 90 0.49 -12.66 2.90
CA LEU A 90 -0.12 -13.98 2.79
C LEU A 90 0.02 -14.85 4.04
N ASN A 91 1.09 -14.66 4.79
CA ASN A 91 1.42 -15.52 5.93
C ASN A 91 2.39 -14.85 6.92
N TYR A 92 2.63 -15.52 8.04
CA TYR A 92 3.55 -15.08 9.10
C TYR A 92 5.04 -15.13 8.72
N LYS A 93 5.37 -15.50 7.48
CA LYS A 93 6.74 -15.40 6.92
C LYS A 93 6.93 -14.14 6.08
N GLY A 94 5.92 -13.28 5.97
CA GLY A 94 5.98 -12.04 5.21
C GLY A 94 5.84 -12.22 3.69
N ALA A 95 5.39 -13.39 3.21
CA ALA A 95 5.19 -13.61 1.78
C ALA A 95 4.09 -12.68 1.23
N LEU A 96 4.32 -12.10 0.04
CA LEU A 96 3.42 -11.18 -0.62
C LEU A 96 2.69 -11.84 -1.81
N ASP A 97 1.42 -11.47 -2.00
CA ASP A 97 0.60 -11.86 -3.17
C ASP A 97 0.91 -10.97 -4.37
N ILE A 98 2.14 -11.03 -4.87
CA ILE A 98 2.62 -10.17 -5.94
C ILE A 98 3.00 -10.93 -7.21
N ASN A 99 2.62 -10.38 -8.36
CA ASN A 99 3.09 -10.86 -9.66
C ASN A 99 4.49 -10.31 -9.95
N PRO A 100 5.50 -11.17 -10.24
CA PRO A 100 6.88 -10.70 -10.50
C PRO A 100 7.00 -9.73 -11.68
N LYS A 101 6.10 -9.82 -12.68
CA LYS A 101 6.10 -8.88 -13.83
C LYS A 101 5.57 -7.50 -13.42
N ILE A 102 4.59 -7.43 -12.50
CA ILE A 102 4.09 -6.17 -11.93
C ILE A 102 5.16 -5.56 -11.04
N LYS A 103 5.73 -6.36 -10.13
CA LYS A 103 6.81 -5.92 -9.23
C LYS A 103 7.90 -5.14 -9.95
N ARG A 104 8.40 -5.67 -11.08
CA ARG A 104 9.47 -5.02 -11.86
C ARG A 104 9.09 -3.68 -12.50
N LYS A 105 7.81 -3.34 -12.52
CA LYS A 105 7.30 -2.08 -13.09
C LYS A 105 6.93 -1.04 -12.03
N CYS A 106 6.89 -1.45 -10.77
CA CYS A 106 6.54 -0.56 -9.68
C CYS A 106 7.75 0.24 -9.21
N ASP A 107 7.52 1.51 -8.93
CA ASP A 107 8.46 2.36 -8.20
C ASP A 107 8.49 1.98 -6.71
N LEU A 108 7.32 1.63 -6.15
CA LEU A 108 7.15 1.22 -4.75
C LEU A 108 6.09 0.13 -4.62
N ILE A 109 6.27 -0.73 -3.62
CA ILE A 109 5.35 -1.81 -3.26
C ILE A 109 4.79 -1.54 -1.87
N MET A 110 3.47 -1.55 -1.76
CA MET A 110 2.76 -1.46 -0.48
C MET A 110 2.26 -2.85 -0.07
N ALA A 111 2.55 -3.25 1.16
CA ALA A 111 2.02 -4.47 1.76
C ALA A 111 0.92 -4.15 2.75
N SER A 112 -0.23 -4.81 2.62
CA SER A 112 -1.39 -4.62 3.50
C SER A 112 -1.97 -5.95 3.97
N VAL A 113 -2.47 -5.97 5.20
CA VAL A 113 -3.19 -7.13 5.74
C VAL A 113 -4.67 -6.98 5.40
N HIS A 114 -5.10 -7.64 4.32
CA HIS A 114 -6.50 -7.61 3.89
C HIS A 114 -7.29 -8.86 4.31
N ARG A 115 -6.61 -9.91 4.74
CA ARG A 115 -7.19 -11.18 5.20
C ARG A 115 -6.22 -11.87 6.13
N PHE A 116 -6.76 -12.65 7.07
CA PHE A 116 -5.95 -13.50 7.92
C PHE A 116 -5.61 -14.81 7.22
N PRO A 117 -4.40 -15.35 7.41
CA PRO A 117 -4.03 -16.67 6.91
C PRO A 117 -4.77 -17.74 7.71
N GLY A 118 -5.30 -18.72 7.01
CA GLY A 118 -5.86 -19.93 7.59
C GLY A 118 -4.83 -21.05 7.68
N GLU A 119 -5.31 -22.24 8.03
CA GLU A 119 -4.46 -23.43 8.07
C GLU A 119 -3.77 -23.71 6.74
N LYS A 120 -2.53 -24.19 6.79
CA LYS A 120 -1.71 -24.56 5.62
C LYS A 120 -1.56 -23.43 4.59
N GLY A 121 -1.57 -22.17 5.02
CA GLY A 121 -1.39 -21.01 4.13
C GLY A 121 -2.62 -20.67 3.26
N LYS A 122 -3.77 -21.31 3.50
CA LYS A 122 -5.04 -20.91 2.89
C LYS A 122 -5.55 -19.62 3.53
N ILE A 123 -6.39 -18.88 2.79
CA ILE A 123 -7.07 -17.70 3.35
C ILE A 123 -8.13 -18.17 4.36
N MET A 124 -8.14 -17.58 5.53
CA MET A 124 -9.21 -17.77 6.50
C MET A 124 -10.49 -17.09 5.98
N HIS A 125 -11.46 -17.87 5.53
CA HIS A 125 -12.74 -17.35 5.04
C HIS A 125 -13.73 -17.05 6.17
N ASN A 126 -13.68 -17.83 7.25
CA ASN A 126 -14.55 -17.65 8.43
C ASN A 126 -13.75 -17.05 9.59
N THR A 127 -14.04 -15.80 9.91
CA THR A 127 -13.42 -15.08 11.03
C THR A 127 -14.36 -14.94 12.23
N ASN A 128 -15.52 -15.60 12.22
CA ASN A 128 -16.55 -15.44 13.26
C ASN A 128 -16.10 -15.90 14.64
N ASN A 129 -15.15 -16.83 14.70
CA ASN A 129 -14.64 -17.37 15.95
C ASN A 129 -13.42 -16.62 16.50
N ILE A 130 -12.91 -15.62 15.77
CA ILE A 130 -11.75 -14.84 16.22
C ILE A 130 -12.21 -13.77 17.20
N LYS A 131 -11.60 -13.77 18.40
CA LYS A 131 -11.84 -12.72 19.39
C LYS A 131 -11.14 -11.42 19.00
N LYS A 132 -11.69 -10.28 19.46
CA LYS A 132 -11.13 -8.94 19.16
C LYS A 132 -9.63 -8.80 19.47
N LYS A 133 -9.22 -9.31 20.64
CA LYS A 133 -7.81 -9.27 21.05
C LYS A 133 -6.93 -10.11 20.12
N GLU A 134 -7.37 -11.31 19.78
CA GLU A 134 -6.70 -12.22 18.87
C GLU A 134 -6.55 -11.60 17.45
N ALA A 135 -7.57 -10.89 16.97
CA ALA A 135 -7.49 -10.19 15.68
C ALA A 135 -6.37 -9.14 15.66
N ILE A 136 -6.15 -8.42 16.76
CA ILE A 136 -5.02 -7.47 16.89
C ILE A 136 -3.68 -8.22 16.86
N GLU A 137 -3.58 -9.33 17.60
CA GLU A 137 -2.35 -10.14 17.68
C GLU A 137 -1.98 -10.73 16.33
N ILE A 138 -2.94 -11.34 15.62
CA ILE A 138 -2.75 -11.89 14.28
C ILE A 138 -2.26 -10.79 13.31
N GLU A 139 -2.92 -9.63 13.30
CA GLU A 139 -2.56 -8.56 12.39
C GLU A 139 -1.18 -7.97 12.74
N TYR A 140 -0.86 -7.83 14.01
CA TYR A 140 0.45 -7.40 14.48
C TYR A 140 1.57 -8.34 13.99
N GLU A 141 1.41 -9.65 14.16
CA GLU A 141 2.39 -10.63 13.71
C GLU A 141 2.60 -10.60 12.20
N LEU A 142 1.51 -10.43 11.42
CA LEU A 142 1.58 -10.29 9.97
C LEU A 142 2.29 -9.00 9.54
N LEU A 143 2.04 -7.89 10.22
CA LEU A 143 2.72 -6.62 9.97
C LEU A 143 4.22 -6.73 10.26
N ILE A 144 4.61 -7.30 11.39
CA ILE A 144 6.02 -7.52 11.74
C ILE A 144 6.70 -8.46 10.74
N ALA A 145 6.01 -9.52 10.31
CA ALA A 145 6.54 -10.43 9.30
C ALA A 145 6.75 -9.71 7.94
N ALA A 146 5.82 -8.85 7.54
CA ALA A 146 5.96 -8.07 6.32
C ALA A 146 7.13 -7.08 6.42
N ILE A 147 7.28 -6.35 7.52
CA ILE A 147 8.37 -5.41 7.74
C ILE A 147 9.74 -6.10 7.69
N LYS A 148 9.87 -7.24 8.37
CA LYS A 148 11.16 -7.92 8.49
C LYS A 148 11.59 -8.73 7.28
N ASN A 149 10.63 -9.34 6.58
CA ASN A 149 10.92 -10.44 5.65
C ASN A 149 10.37 -10.20 4.24
N SER A 150 9.64 -9.11 3.99
CA SER A 150 9.13 -8.83 2.65
C SER A 150 9.96 -7.76 1.93
N GLU A 151 9.69 -7.62 0.64
CA GLU A 151 10.28 -6.60 -0.23
C GLU A 151 9.36 -5.37 -0.34
N ALA A 152 8.44 -5.18 0.61
CA ALA A 152 7.56 -4.01 0.62
C ALA A 152 8.31 -2.77 1.08
N ASP A 153 8.04 -1.66 0.41
CA ASP A 153 8.56 -0.34 0.75
C ASP A 153 7.65 0.39 1.74
N ILE A 154 6.36 0.03 1.76
CA ILE A 154 5.33 0.72 2.54
C ILE A 154 4.42 -0.32 3.19
N ILE A 155 4.04 -0.07 4.43
CA ILE A 155 2.96 -0.80 5.10
C ILE A 155 1.68 0.03 4.99
N GLY A 156 0.66 -0.53 4.32
CA GLY A 156 -0.64 0.11 4.15
C GLY A 156 -1.55 -0.13 5.36
N HIS A 157 -2.29 0.89 5.76
CA HIS A 157 -3.31 0.90 6.85
C HIS A 157 -3.13 -0.17 7.94
N PRO A 158 -2.05 -0.06 8.76
CA PRO A 158 -1.79 -1.04 9.81
C PRO A 158 -3.01 -1.17 10.74
N PHE A 159 -3.35 -2.40 11.10
CA PHE A 159 -4.54 -2.78 11.87
C PHE A 159 -5.89 -2.50 11.18
N GLY A 160 -5.89 -2.32 9.86
CA GLY A 160 -7.11 -2.08 9.08
C GLY A 160 -8.12 -3.22 9.18
N MET A 161 -7.69 -4.47 9.29
CA MET A 161 -8.57 -5.62 9.50
C MET A 161 -9.18 -5.64 10.90
N ALA A 162 -8.38 -5.44 11.95
CA ALA A 162 -8.86 -5.39 13.33
C ALA A 162 -9.90 -4.27 13.51
N ILE A 163 -9.64 -3.09 12.96
CA ILE A 163 -10.55 -1.96 13.05
C ILE A 163 -11.82 -2.21 12.22
N LYS A 164 -11.69 -2.55 10.94
CA LYS A 164 -12.83 -2.62 10.01
C LYS A 164 -13.75 -3.80 10.27
N ARG A 165 -13.19 -4.99 10.61
CA ARG A 165 -13.99 -6.22 10.76
C ARG A 165 -14.35 -6.55 12.17
N PHE A 166 -13.51 -6.20 13.14
CA PHE A 166 -13.69 -6.59 14.54
C PHE A 166 -14.08 -5.40 15.43
N ASN A 167 -14.13 -4.18 14.86
CA ASN A 167 -14.38 -2.96 15.63
C ASN A 167 -13.54 -2.91 16.91
N THR A 168 -12.22 -3.10 16.75
CA THR A 168 -11.25 -3.10 17.83
C THR A 168 -10.00 -2.30 17.42
N TYR A 169 -9.41 -1.61 18.39
CA TYR A 169 -8.29 -0.72 18.17
C TYR A 169 -7.06 -1.22 18.92
N PRO A 170 -5.89 -1.24 18.29
CA PRO A 170 -4.64 -1.58 18.96
C PRO A 170 -4.28 -0.53 20.00
N LYS A 171 -3.56 -0.93 21.04
CA LYS A 171 -2.95 0.01 21.96
C LYS A 171 -1.84 0.79 21.26
N TRP A 172 -1.68 2.06 21.60
CA TRP A 172 -0.64 2.92 21.01
C TRP A 172 0.78 2.37 21.19
N SER A 173 1.04 1.60 22.23
CA SER A 173 2.32 0.92 22.47
C SER A 173 2.71 0.00 21.32
N LEU A 174 1.77 -0.70 20.66
CA LEU A 174 2.07 -1.58 19.53
C LEU A 174 2.65 -0.81 18.32
N PHE A 175 2.20 0.41 18.07
CA PHE A 175 2.79 1.25 17.01
C PHE A 175 4.22 1.67 17.33
N LYS A 176 4.54 1.91 18.61
CA LYS A 176 5.92 2.19 19.03
C LYS A 176 6.83 0.97 18.82
N GLU A 177 6.34 -0.24 19.11
CA GLU A 177 7.08 -1.47 18.88
C GLU A 177 7.32 -1.74 17.40
N ILE A 178 6.35 -1.48 16.52
CA ILE A 178 6.52 -1.58 15.07
C ILE A 178 7.63 -0.63 14.62
N ARG A 179 7.58 0.64 15.03
CA ARG A 179 8.58 1.65 14.69
C ARG A 179 9.98 1.34 15.20
N ALA A 180 10.11 0.68 16.34
CA ALA A 180 11.41 0.32 16.92
C ALA A 180 12.07 -0.88 16.21
N LYS A 181 11.36 -1.57 15.31
CA LYS A 181 11.85 -2.75 14.58
C LYS A 181 12.16 -2.46 13.10
N GLU A 182 11.95 -1.23 12.65
CA GLU A 182 12.41 -0.71 11.34
C GLU A 182 13.93 -0.34 11.41
#